data_7e88f3370027a56d43a50ee1c42e9b07
#
_entry.id   7e88f3370027a56d43a50ee1c42e9b07
#
_cell.length_a   1.000
_cell.length_b   1.000
_cell.length_c   1.000
_cell.angle_alpha   90.00
_cell.angle_beta   90.00
_cell.angle_gamma   90.00
#
_symmetry.space_group_name_H-M   'P 1'
#
loop_
_entity.id
_entity.type
_entity.pdbx_description
1 polymer ?
#
loop_
_entity_poly.entity_id
_entity_poly.type
_entity_poly.pdbx_seq_one_letter_code
_entity_poly.pdbx_strand_id
1 'polypeptide(L)'
;MRTYLIKCCLVSACVLSLVASADAQRVSKKRGAGATKTTTGQDNQQQTNDVKPPSGYNPYGNIPIESAASTASNDSVIKKSMRQDAAFDKSAINDRTPLPYEHLRWDDALFAEKVWREMDLREKMNQPFRYKADDDNGDQQFISILLKAVKNGDVTAFSADDDRFTTPLSLAEVNASISGGATSDTTAVRDVNDPNKIVKYVVTQTSFDPTSVMKMRIKEEWVFDREASRMFVRILGIAPLKTQYAPNGEERGQTPMFWVYYPDLRPTLAKYEVYNSKNMGNGRMTWEELFESRMFSSYIVKSTLDNPSNRQIRQSIKDPILALLEGENVKDRIFNYEQDLWSY
;
A
#
# COMPACT_ATOMS: atom_id res chain seq x y z
N MET A 1 -25.11 7.73 -53.51
CA MET A 1 -24.35 8.46 -52.48
C MET A 1 -25.06 9.71 -51.92
N ARG A 2 -26.28 9.99 -52.28
CA ARG A 2 -27.02 11.21 -51.81
C ARG A 2 -28.02 10.95 -50.69
N THR A 3 -28.27 9.73 -50.31
CA THR A 3 -29.29 9.34 -49.32
C THR A 3 -28.73 9.03 -47.93
N TYR A 4 -27.42 8.98 -47.75
CA TYR A 4 -26.77 8.75 -46.44
C TYR A 4 -26.44 10.02 -45.67
N LEU A 5 -26.37 11.17 -46.34
CA LEU A 5 -26.04 12.46 -45.71
C LEU A 5 -27.24 13.11 -45.00
N ILE A 6 -28.46 12.73 -45.30
CA ILE A 6 -29.65 13.29 -44.66
C ILE A 6 -30.02 12.58 -43.37
N LYS A 7 -29.60 11.34 -43.19
CA LYS A 7 -29.85 10.59 -41.93
C LYS A 7 -28.88 10.92 -40.80
N CYS A 8 -27.68 11.43 -41.07
CA CYS A 8 -26.76 11.86 -40.02
C CYS A 8 -27.07 13.21 -39.41
N CYS A 9 -27.76 14.11 -40.13
CA CYS A 9 -28.13 15.43 -39.61
C CYS A 9 -29.37 15.40 -38.68
N LEU A 10 -30.21 14.37 -38.77
CA LEU A 10 -31.41 14.25 -37.93
C LEU A 10 -31.13 13.58 -36.54
N VAL A 11 -30.04 12.85 -36.41
CA VAL A 11 -29.64 12.29 -35.11
C VAL A 11 -28.85 13.28 -34.26
N SER A 12 -28.19 14.25 -34.89
CA SER A 12 -27.44 15.31 -34.15
C SER A 12 -28.33 16.39 -33.55
N ALA A 13 -29.57 16.57 -34.05
CA ALA A 13 -30.48 17.59 -33.53
C ALA A 13 -31.31 17.12 -32.32
N CYS A 14 -31.40 15.85 -32.03
CA CYS A 14 -32.14 15.31 -30.87
C CYS A 14 -31.33 15.18 -29.60
N VAL A 15 -30.01 15.34 -29.62
CA VAL A 15 -29.16 15.23 -28.41
C VAL A 15 -28.91 16.58 -27.73
N LEU A 16 -29.27 17.69 -28.37
CA LEU A 16 -29.04 19.05 -27.83
C LEU A 16 -30.24 19.67 -27.10
N SER A 17 -31.33 18.95 -26.89
CA SER A 17 -32.56 19.52 -26.26
C SER A 17 -32.88 18.96 -24.86
N LEU A 18 -31.95 18.28 -24.19
CA LEU A 18 -32.19 17.67 -22.87
C LEU A 18 -31.27 18.16 -21.73
N VAL A 19 -30.65 19.34 -21.87
CA VAL A 19 -29.92 19.98 -20.79
C VAL A 19 -30.40 21.42 -20.64
N ALA A 20 -31.63 21.60 -20.22
CA ALA A 20 -32.11 22.87 -19.63
C ALA A 20 -33.36 22.56 -18.82
N SER A 21 -33.20 22.47 -17.51
CA SER A 21 -34.18 22.87 -16.49
C SER A 21 -34.09 21.99 -15.23
N ALA A 22 -33.37 22.45 -14.26
CA ALA A 22 -33.67 22.22 -12.85
C ALA A 22 -32.95 23.25 -11.98
N ASP A 23 -33.33 24.55 -12.15
CA ASP A 23 -33.24 25.52 -11.09
C ASP A 23 -34.61 25.56 -10.38
N ALA A 24 -34.65 25.07 -9.18
CA ALA A 24 -35.78 25.23 -8.29
C ALA A 24 -35.31 25.64 -6.89
N GLN A 25 -35.33 26.96 -6.67
CA GLN A 25 -35.78 27.66 -5.49
C GLN A 25 -35.59 27.00 -4.12
N ARG A 26 -34.75 27.61 -3.31
CA ARG A 26 -34.96 27.62 -1.86
C ARG A 26 -35.03 29.05 -1.34
N VAL A 27 -36.23 29.42 -0.97
CA VAL A 27 -36.67 30.66 -0.38
C VAL A 27 -36.02 30.88 1.00
N SER A 28 -35.43 32.05 1.16
CA SER A 28 -34.92 32.60 2.39
C SER A 28 -36.08 33.00 3.33
N LYS A 29 -35.95 32.74 4.61
CA LYS A 29 -36.74 33.40 5.66
C LYS A 29 -35.82 34.19 6.58
N LYS A 30 -35.88 35.50 6.42
CA LYS A 30 -35.26 36.57 7.18
C LYS A 30 -36.00 36.81 8.48
N ARG A 31 -35.29 37.03 9.59
CA ARG A 31 -35.58 37.92 10.73
C ARG A 31 -34.42 37.74 11.71
N GLY A 32 -33.81 38.76 12.28
CA GLY A 32 -33.90 40.17 12.33
C GLY A 32 -32.96 40.65 13.43
N ALA A 33 -32.23 41.67 13.12
CA ALA A 33 -31.74 42.78 13.92
C ALA A 33 -31.06 42.58 15.30
N GLY A 34 -29.87 43.16 15.41
CA GLY A 34 -29.23 43.56 16.65
C GLY A 34 -27.80 44.06 16.38
N ALA A 35 -27.66 45.33 16.20
CA ALA A 35 -26.40 46.05 16.01
C ALA A 35 -25.62 46.20 17.33
N THR A 36 -24.29 46.19 17.32
CA THR A 36 -23.46 47.30 17.85
C THR A 36 -21.96 46.99 17.77
N LYS A 37 -21.26 47.85 17.02
CA LYS A 37 -19.93 48.49 17.16
C LYS A 37 -18.68 47.72 17.57
N THR A 38 -17.75 47.64 16.62
CA THR A 38 -16.38 48.21 16.59
C THR A 38 -15.43 47.98 17.78
N THR A 39 -14.34 47.27 17.56
CA THR A 39 -12.99 47.85 17.73
C THR A 39 -11.91 46.91 17.14
N THR A 40 -10.97 47.55 16.47
CA THR A 40 -9.73 47.10 15.82
C THR A 40 -8.80 46.34 16.75
N GLY A 41 -8.21 45.27 16.27
CA GLY A 41 -7.09 44.60 16.90
C GLY A 41 -6.57 43.46 16.01
N GLN A 42 -5.50 43.74 15.27
CA GLN A 42 -4.72 42.73 14.57
C GLN A 42 -4.00 41.88 15.61
N ASP A 43 -4.25 40.60 15.59
CA ASP A 43 -3.30 39.61 16.10
C ASP A 43 -3.38 38.35 15.26
N ASN A 44 -2.24 38.04 14.63
CA ASN A 44 -1.92 36.78 13.95
C ASN A 44 -1.97 35.63 14.95
N GLN A 45 -3.00 34.81 14.87
CA GLN A 45 -2.97 33.48 15.50
C GLN A 45 -3.18 32.41 14.44
N GLN A 46 -2.16 31.60 14.29
CA GLN A 46 -2.19 30.28 13.62
C GLN A 46 -3.40 29.49 14.16
N GLN A 47 -4.35 29.20 13.29
CA GLN A 47 -5.41 28.24 13.57
C GLN A 47 -4.82 26.83 13.61
N THR A 48 -4.59 26.32 14.79
CA THR A 48 -4.53 24.87 15.03
C THR A 48 -5.96 24.34 14.91
N ASN A 49 -6.17 23.44 13.96
CA ASN A 49 -7.45 22.73 13.83
C ASN A 49 -7.61 21.76 15.00
N ASP A 50 -8.16 22.25 16.10
CA ASP A 50 -8.67 21.40 17.18
C ASP A 50 -9.95 20.71 16.69
N VAL A 51 -9.81 19.47 16.21
CA VAL A 51 -10.93 18.57 16.01
C VAL A 51 -11.43 18.15 17.38
N LYS A 52 -12.47 18.84 17.86
CA LYS A 52 -13.18 18.49 19.08
C LYS A 52 -13.83 17.11 18.88
N PRO A 53 -13.47 16.07 19.66
CA PRO A 53 -14.13 14.79 19.57
C PRO A 53 -15.62 14.91 19.96
N PRO A 54 -16.50 14.09 19.38
CA PRO A 54 -17.93 14.13 19.69
C PRO A 54 -18.15 13.86 21.18
N SER A 55 -19.05 14.64 21.77
CA SER A 55 -19.42 14.50 23.18
C SER A 55 -20.17 13.18 23.41
N GLY A 56 -19.41 12.11 23.69
CA GLY A 56 -19.91 10.80 24.08
C GLY A 56 -19.12 10.32 25.27
N TYR A 57 -19.81 9.82 26.26
CA TYR A 57 -19.37 9.13 27.46
C TYR A 57 -17.84 9.10 27.70
N ASN A 58 -17.38 9.94 28.60
CA ASN A 58 -15.98 9.94 29.01
C ASN A 58 -15.80 8.94 30.17
N PRO A 59 -15.22 7.74 29.93
CA PRO A 59 -15.03 6.72 30.96
C PRO A 59 -14.09 7.13 32.08
N TYR A 60 -13.37 8.25 31.91
CA TYR A 60 -12.37 8.75 32.85
C TYR A 60 -12.84 9.95 33.69
N GLY A 61 -14.15 10.28 33.66
CA GLY A 61 -14.73 11.41 34.38
C GLY A 61 -14.27 12.77 33.87
N ASN A 62 -14.15 13.78 34.74
CA ASN A 62 -13.73 15.13 34.38
C ASN A 62 -12.21 15.35 34.31
N ILE A 63 -11.41 14.28 34.24
CA ILE A 63 -9.95 14.37 34.14
C ILE A 63 -9.56 14.74 32.72
N PRO A 64 -8.73 15.78 32.50
CA PRO A 64 -8.31 16.18 31.16
C PRO A 64 -7.50 15.07 30.48
N ILE A 65 -7.88 14.72 29.26
CA ILE A 65 -7.15 13.80 28.39
C ILE A 65 -6.33 14.66 27.44
N GLU A 66 -5.01 14.66 27.62
CA GLU A 66 -4.08 15.26 26.67
C GLU A 66 -3.57 14.17 25.73
N SER A 67 -3.83 14.32 24.43
CA SER A 67 -3.08 13.59 23.44
C SER A 67 -1.65 14.14 23.47
N ALA A 68 -0.68 13.36 23.94
CA ALA A 68 0.69 13.69 23.68
C ALA A 68 0.83 13.78 22.16
N ALA A 69 1.11 14.98 21.65
CA ALA A 69 1.61 15.12 20.31
C ALA A 69 2.72 14.10 20.17
N SER A 70 2.58 13.19 19.22
CA SER A 70 3.52 12.09 19.02
C SER A 70 4.94 12.67 18.94
N THR A 71 5.67 12.64 20.04
CA THR A 71 7.09 12.99 20.11
C THR A 71 7.91 11.97 19.33
N ALA A 72 7.26 11.01 18.75
CA ALA A 72 7.80 10.02 17.85
C ALA A 72 7.31 10.18 16.43
N SER A 73 7.07 11.36 15.92
CA SER A 73 7.46 11.64 14.56
C SER A 73 9.00 11.82 14.51
N ASN A 74 9.72 10.81 14.97
CA ASN A 74 10.93 10.38 14.35
C ASN A 74 10.62 9.68 13.01
N ASP A 75 9.58 10.10 12.30
CA ASP A 75 9.73 10.42 10.92
C ASP A 75 10.86 11.44 10.96
N SER A 76 12.07 10.98 10.91
CA SER A 76 13.16 11.76 10.39
C SER A 76 12.64 12.09 9.00
N VAL A 77 11.87 13.17 8.90
CA VAL A 77 11.48 13.77 7.64
C VAL A 77 12.82 14.10 7.06
N ILE A 78 13.30 13.18 6.22
CA ILE A 78 14.55 13.36 5.49
C ILE A 78 14.31 14.65 4.77
N LYS A 79 14.91 15.72 5.28
CA LYS A 79 14.69 17.04 4.75
C LYS A 79 15.35 17.03 3.38
N LYS A 80 14.52 17.21 2.36
CA LYS A 80 15.04 17.36 1.01
C LYS A 80 16.11 18.47 1.02
N SER A 81 17.28 18.18 0.45
CA SER A 81 18.33 19.19 0.32
C SER A 81 17.80 20.38 -0.49
N MET A 82 18.05 21.59 -0.02
CA MET A 82 17.70 22.81 -0.77
C MET A 82 18.66 23.07 -1.93
N ARG A 83 19.74 22.31 -2.03
CA ARG A 83 20.74 22.36 -3.09
C ARG A 83 20.91 20.97 -3.67
N GLN A 84 21.48 20.90 -4.86
CA GLN A 84 21.88 19.64 -5.47
C GLN A 84 22.97 18.99 -4.62
N ASP A 85 22.66 17.84 -4.01
CA ASP A 85 23.58 17.13 -3.12
C ASP A 85 24.47 16.11 -3.87
N ALA A 86 24.17 15.89 -5.15
CA ALA A 86 24.96 15.02 -6.02
C ALA A 86 25.79 15.83 -7.01
N ALA A 87 27.01 15.36 -7.28
CA ALA A 87 27.88 15.96 -8.31
C ALA A 87 27.38 15.76 -9.75
N PHE A 88 26.39 14.91 -9.94
CA PHE A 88 25.76 14.57 -11.23
C PHE A 88 24.25 14.84 -11.17
N ASP A 89 23.67 15.08 -12.35
CA ASP A 89 22.23 15.34 -12.46
C ASP A 89 21.41 14.04 -12.28
N LYS A 90 20.47 14.09 -11.34
CA LYS A 90 19.54 12.99 -11.04
C LYS A 90 18.13 13.24 -11.59
N SER A 91 17.90 14.33 -12.33
CA SER A 91 16.56 14.70 -12.81
C SER A 91 15.90 13.61 -13.67
N ALA A 92 16.71 12.91 -14.47
CA ALA A 92 16.24 11.82 -15.32
C ALA A 92 15.61 10.62 -14.57
N ILE A 93 15.86 10.50 -13.26
CA ILE A 93 15.28 9.43 -12.46
C ILE A 93 13.76 9.63 -12.30
N ASN A 94 13.32 10.87 -12.15
CA ASN A 94 11.90 11.20 -11.97
C ASN A 94 11.06 11.00 -13.24
N ASP A 95 11.73 10.99 -14.42
CA ASP A 95 11.09 10.85 -15.72
C ASP A 95 11.03 9.37 -16.19
N ARG A 96 11.56 8.44 -15.39
CA ARG A 96 11.51 7.02 -15.72
C ARG A 96 10.08 6.52 -15.76
N THR A 97 9.77 5.80 -16.82
CA THR A 97 8.49 5.09 -17.01
C THR A 97 8.69 3.60 -16.81
N PRO A 98 7.67 2.87 -16.32
CA PRO A 98 7.76 1.43 -16.16
C PRO A 98 7.93 0.73 -17.52
N LEU A 99 8.53 -0.46 -17.51
CA LEU A 99 8.69 -1.29 -18.69
C LEU A 99 7.32 -1.63 -19.30
N PRO A 100 7.14 -1.49 -20.62
CA PRO A 100 5.87 -1.86 -21.24
C PRO A 100 5.64 -3.37 -21.12
N TYR A 101 4.40 -3.74 -20.75
CA TYR A 101 4.00 -5.14 -20.78
C TYR A 101 3.56 -5.53 -22.17
N GLU A 102 3.97 -6.73 -22.60
CA GLU A 102 3.40 -7.40 -23.74
C GLU A 102 1.93 -7.72 -23.50
N HIS A 103 1.08 -7.45 -24.48
CA HIS A 103 -0.35 -7.64 -24.35
C HIS A 103 -0.69 -9.13 -24.46
N LEU A 104 -1.20 -9.70 -23.38
CA LEU A 104 -1.72 -11.07 -23.34
C LEU A 104 -3.20 -11.06 -23.66
N ARG A 105 -3.58 -11.74 -24.75
CA ARG A 105 -4.97 -11.93 -25.11
C ARG A 105 -5.58 -13.07 -24.32
N TRP A 106 -6.82 -12.93 -24.01
CA TRP A 106 -7.59 -13.98 -23.33
C TRP A 106 -7.61 -15.31 -24.12
N ASP A 107 -7.76 -15.22 -25.47
CA ASP A 107 -7.82 -16.39 -26.34
C ASP A 107 -6.47 -17.14 -26.46
N ASP A 108 -5.37 -16.47 -26.17
CA ASP A 108 -4.03 -17.03 -26.29
C ASP A 108 -3.51 -17.57 -24.95
N ALA A 109 -4.18 -17.26 -23.83
CA ALA A 109 -3.87 -17.78 -22.51
C ALA A 109 -4.37 -19.22 -22.37
N LEU A 110 -3.56 -20.19 -22.81
CA LEU A 110 -3.91 -21.63 -22.72
C LEU A 110 -3.88 -22.17 -21.29
N PHE A 111 -3.02 -21.62 -20.46
CA PHE A 111 -2.84 -22.00 -19.07
C PHE A 111 -2.70 -20.73 -18.24
N ALA A 112 -3.43 -20.64 -17.14
CA ALA A 112 -3.34 -19.52 -16.23
C ALA A 112 -3.54 -20.00 -14.78
N GLU A 113 -2.50 -19.87 -13.97
CA GLU A 113 -2.51 -20.28 -12.57
C GLU A 113 -2.06 -19.16 -11.66
N LYS A 114 -2.76 -18.98 -10.55
CA LYS A 114 -2.43 -17.99 -9.53
C LYS A 114 -1.58 -18.63 -8.45
N VAL A 115 -0.48 -17.96 -8.14
CA VAL A 115 0.50 -18.41 -7.16
C VAL A 115 0.73 -17.30 -6.14
N TRP A 116 0.69 -17.64 -4.87
CA TRP A 116 1.04 -16.75 -3.77
C TRP A 116 2.39 -17.17 -3.21
N ARG A 117 3.29 -16.21 -3.18
CA ARG A 117 4.65 -16.41 -2.68
C ARG A 117 4.86 -15.55 -1.45
N GLU A 118 5.63 -16.05 -0.50
CA GLU A 118 6.15 -15.26 0.61
C GLU A 118 7.64 -15.00 0.42
N MET A 119 8.02 -13.77 0.71
CA MET A 119 9.39 -13.29 0.69
C MET A 119 9.78 -12.90 2.10
N ASP A 120 10.84 -13.51 2.64
CA ASP A 120 11.44 -13.14 3.92
C ASP A 120 12.52 -12.10 3.69
N LEU A 121 12.32 -10.91 4.26
CA LEU A 121 13.25 -9.78 4.11
C LEU A 121 14.56 -9.95 4.89
N ARG A 122 14.67 -11.00 5.72
CA ARG A 122 15.89 -11.32 6.46
C ARG A 122 16.89 -12.11 5.61
N GLU A 123 16.45 -12.71 4.53
CA GLU A 123 17.30 -13.45 3.62
C GLU A 123 18.33 -12.54 2.94
N LYS A 124 19.52 -13.08 2.68
CA LYS A 124 20.64 -12.32 2.14
C LYS A 124 20.31 -11.65 0.80
N MET A 125 19.54 -12.32 -0.06
CA MET A 125 19.13 -11.81 -1.37
C MET A 125 18.14 -10.65 -1.24
N ASN A 126 17.33 -10.65 -0.18
CA ASN A 126 16.27 -9.68 0.08
C ASN A 126 16.73 -8.50 0.98
N GLN A 127 17.99 -8.44 1.38
CA GLN A 127 18.50 -7.36 2.22
C GLN A 127 18.26 -5.94 1.64
N PRO A 128 18.34 -5.70 0.32
CA PRO A 128 18.05 -4.38 -0.25
C PRO A 128 16.67 -3.82 0.14
N PHE A 129 15.67 -4.67 0.38
CA PHE A 129 14.33 -4.25 0.80
C PHE A 129 14.29 -3.58 2.19
N ARG A 130 15.25 -3.88 3.04
CA ARG A 130 15.36 -3.34 4.41
C ARG A 130 16.36 -2.20 4.54
N TYR A 131 17.11 -1.94 3.49
CA TYR A 131 18.13 -0.90 3.53
C TYR A 131 17.47 0.47 3.65
N LYS A 132 17.86 1.19 4.69
CA LYS A 132 17.44 2.57 4.93
C LYS A 132 18.53 3.49 4.45
N ALA A 133 18.30 4.21 3.39
CA ALA A 133 19.19 5.23 2.86
C ALA A 133 18.46 6.56 2.80
N ASP A 134 19.18 7.60 3.13
CA ASP A 134 18.74 8.97 2.97
C ASP A 134 19.11 9.43 1.56
N ASP A 135 18.16 9.46 0.65
CA ASP A 135 18.36 9.98 -0.71
C ASP A 135 17.42 11.16 -0.97
N ASP A 136 17.62 11.88 -2.06
CA ASP A 136 16.83 13.07 -2.43
C ASP A 136 15.32 12.81 -2.45
N ASN A 137 14.90 11.55 -2.76
CA ASN A 137 13.51 11.12 -2.77
C ASN A 137 12.99 10.66 -1.39
N GLY A 138 13.82 10.68 -0.36
CA GLY A 138 13.52 10.22 0.98
C GLY A 138 14.03 8.81 1.27
N ASP A 139 13.39 8.13 2.21
CA ASP A 139 13.79 6.78 2.62
C ASP A 139 13.64 5.77 1.46
N GLN A 140 14.71 5.05 1.16
CA GLN A 140 14.80 4.05 0.10
C GLN A 140 14.30 2.66 0.54
N GLN A 141 13.89 2.50 1.80
CA GLN A 141 13.30 1.25 2.26
C GLN A 141 11.98 0.97 1.53
N PHE A 142 11.85 -0.22 0.97
CA PHE A 142 10.68 -0.58 0.14
C PHE A 142 9.33 -0.35 0.83
N ILE A 143 9.21 -0.72 2.11
CA ILE A 143 7.97 -0.53 2.88
C ILE A 143 7.65 0.95 3.07
N SER A 144 8.65 1.79 3.29
CA SER A 144 8.48 3.25 3.39
C SER A 144 8.00 3.85 2.07
N ILE A 145 8.56 3.39 0.94
CA ILE A 145 8.12 3.78 -0.41
C ILE A 145 6.65 3.39 -0.63
N LEU A 146 6.30 2.14 -0.29
CA LEU A 146 4.94 1.63 -0.43
C LEU A 146 3.93 2.45 0.39
N LEU A 147 4.25 2.72 1.66
CA LEU A 147 3.40 3.52 2.54
C LEU A 147 3.28 4.97 2.06
N LYS A 148 4.36 5.54 1.53
CA LYS A 148 4.35 6.89 0.96
C LYS A 148 3.47 6.95 -0.28
N ALA A 149 3.52 5.94 -1.17
CA ALA A 149 2.66 5.85 -2.34
C ALA A 149 1.16 5.78 -1.96
N VAL A 150 0.83 4.99 -0.94
CA VAL A 150 -0.55 4.90 -0.42
C VAL A 150 -0.98 6.22 0.23
N LYS A 151 -0.13 6.87 1.04
CA LYS A 151 -0.42 8.15 1.68
C LYS A 151 -0.62 9.29 0.68
N ASN A 152 0.15 9.31 -0.39
CA ASN A 152 0.04 10.30 -1.46
C ASN A 152 -1.20 10.07 -2.35
N GLY A 153 -1.81 8.87 -2.27
CA GLY A 153 -2.93 8.49 -3.14
C GLY A 153 -2.50 8.04 -4.54
N ASP A 154 -1.20 7.79 -4.75
CA ASP A 154 -0.68 7.27 -6.03
C ASP A 154 -1.20 5.85 -6.27
N VAL A 155 -1.45 5.10 -5.19
CA VAL A 155 -1.91 3.71 -5.24
C VAL A 155 -2.98 3.47 -4.17
N THR A 156 -4.02 2.72 -4.54
CA THR A 156 -5.09 2.33 -3.62
C THR A 156 -4.69 1.09 -2.82
N ALA A 157 -4.87 1.15 -1.50
CA ALA A 157 -4.76 -0.01 -0.64
C ALA A 157 -6.10 -0.75 -0.55
N PHE A 158 -6.06 -2.08 -0.50
CA PHE A 158 -7.23 -2.95 -0.42
C PHE A 158 -7.22 -3.78 0.86
N SER A 159 -8.41 -4.22 1.30
CA SER A 159 -8.56 -5.05 2.49
C SER A 159 -7.71 -6.32 2.45
N ALA A 160 -7.20 -6.69 3.62
CA ALA A 160 -6.45 -7.93 3.82
C ALA A 160 -7.33 -9.19 3.80
N ASP A 161 -8.65 -9.03 3.99
CA ASP A 161 -9.59 -10.15 4.08
C ASP A 161 -9.78 -10.86 2.73
N ASP A 162 -9.70 -10.08 1.63
CA ASP A 162 -9.85 -10.61 0.28
C ASP A 162 -8.65 -10.17 -0.60
N ASP A 163 -8.01 -11.16 -1.21
CA ASP A 163 -6.90 -10.96 -2.14
C ASP A 163 -7.37 -10.64 -3.59
N ARG A 164 -8.67 -10.33 -3.77
CA ARG A 164 -9.29 -10.02 -5.07
C ARG A 164 -9.35 -8.51 -5.38
N PHE A 165 -8.82 -7.68 -4.49
CA PHE A 165 -8.82 -6.20 -4.62
C PHE A 165 -10.23 -5.60 -4.73
N THR A 166 -11.19 -6.15 -3.98
CA THR A 166 -12.60 -5.74 -4.07
C THR A 166 -12.94 -4.55 -3.20
N THR A 167 -12.31 -4.44 -2.04
CA THR A 167 -12.65 -3.44 -1.02
C THR A 167 -11.48 -2.47 -0.82
N PRO A 168 -11.57 -1.23 -1.35
CA PRO A 168 -10.56 -0.22 -1.10
C PRO A 168 -10.60 0.25 0.34
N LEU A 169 -9.45 0.49 0.94
CA LEU A 169 -9.28 1.02 2.28
C LEU A 169 -9.06 2.53 2.26
N SER A 170 -9.66 3.23 3.20
CA SER A 170 -9.34 4.62 3.49
C SER A 170 -7.97 4.75 4.18
N LEU A 171 -7.34 5.93 4.12
CA LEU A 171 -6.07 6.18 4.80
C LEU A 171 -6.15 5.94 6.32
N ALA A 172 -7.31 6.20 6.93
CA ALA A 172 -7.53 5.96 8.36
C ALA A 172 -7.53 4.47 8.67
N GLU A 173 -8.17 3.64 7.84
CA GLU A 173 -8.19 2.18 7.98
C GLU A 173 -6.83 1.57 7.70
N VAL A 174 -6.09 2.08 6.72
CA VAL A 174 -4.70 1.66 6.45
C VAL A 174 -3.83 1.93 7.68
N ASN A 175 -3.90 3.12 8.25
CA ASN A 175 -3.17 3.46 9.47
C ASN A 175 -3.57 2.56 10.66
N ALA A 176 -4.86 2.24 10.80
CA ALA A 176 -5.34 1.31 11.82
C ALA A 176 -4.81 -0.12 11.61
N SER A 177 -4.77 -0.60 10.37
CA SER A 177 -4.22 -1.94 10.02
C SER A 177 -2.72 -2.02 10.31
N ILE A 178 -1.99 -0.96 9.99
CA ILE A 178 -0.56 -0.83 10.23
C ILE A 178 -0.26 -0.78 11.74
N SER A 179 -0.99 0.07 12.49
CA SER A 179 -0.79 0.24 13.95
C SER A 179 -1.31 -0.97 14.75
N GLY A 180 -2.05 -1.87 14.13
CA GLY A 180 -2.57 -3.08 14.77
C GLY A 180 -3.73 -2.84 15.72
N GLY A 181 -4.61 -1.90 15.36
CA GLY A 181 -5.65 -1.40 16.25
C GLY A 181 -4.97 -0.56 17.32
N ALA A 182 -4.97 0.75 17.17
CA ALA A 182 -4.21 1.68 18.00
C ALA A 182 -4.13 1.22 19.46
N THR A 183 -3.03 0.67 19.86
CA THR A 183 -2.65 0.66 21.26
C THR A 183 -2.29 2.09 21.58
N SER A 184 -3.32 2.91 21.74
CA SER A 184 -3.17 4.15 22.47
C SER A 184 -2.86 3.75 23.89
N ASP A 185 -1.58 3.71 24.21
CA ASP A 185 -1.15 3.47 25.58
C ASP A 185 -1.52 4.71 26.38
N THR A 186 -2.51 4.54 27.26
CA THR A 186 -3.02 5.61 28.10
C THR A 186 -2.28 5.57 29.42
N THR A 187 -1.28 6.42 29.57
CA THR A 187 -0.51 6.53 30.79
C THR A 187 -1.12 7.57 31.72
N ALA A 188 -1.49 7.16 32.94
CA ALA A 188 -1.98 8.06 33.95
C ALA A 188 -0.81 8.85 34.58
N VAL A 189 -0.79 10.17 34.41
CA VAL A 189 0.15 11.05 35.09
C VAL A 189 -0.42 11.42 36.46
N ARG A 190 0.30 11.03 37.53
CA ARG A 190 -0.08 11.26 38.91
C ARG A 190 0.55 12.54 39.46
N ASP A 191 -0.08 13.12 40.46
CA ASP A 191 0.45 14.29 41.15
C ASP A 191 1.74 13.89 41.90
N VAL A 192 2.76 14.78 41.87
CA VAL A 192 4.04 14.58 42.56
C VAL A 192 3.85 14.57 44.08
N ASN A 193 2.86 15.31 44.59
CA ASN A 193 2.59 15.43 46.02
C ASN A 193 1.59 14.36 46.52
N ASP A 194 0.75 13.82 45.65
CA ASP A 194 -0.30 12.84 46.01
C ASP A 194 -0.32 11.69 44.98
N PRO A 195 0.35 10.55 45.25
CA PRO A 195 0.44 9.43 44.31
C PRO A 195 -0.90 8.79 43.95
N ASN A 196 -1.94 9.02 44.75
CA ASN A 196 -3.27 8.48 44.50
C ASN A 196 -4.16 9.39 43.56
N LYS A 197 -3.71 10.63 43.37
CA LYS A 197 -4.46 11.59 42.53
C LYS A 197 -3.93 11.59 41.12
N ILE A 198 -4.76 11.20 40.17
CA ILE A 198 -4.47 11.27 38.73
C ILE A 198 -4.76 12.71 38.28
N VAL A 199 -3.77 13.40 37.72
CA VAL A 199 -3.86 14.78 37.24
C VAL A 199 -4.35 14.80 35.80
N LYS A 200 -3.82 13.92 34.95
CA LYS A 200 -4.16 13.81 33.53
C LYS A 200 -3.86 12.43 32.96
N TYR A 201 -4.57 12.06 31.91
CA TYR A 201 -4.23 10.92 31.09
C TYR A 201 -3.50 11.40 29.84
N VAL A 202 -2.35 10.80 29.57
CA VAL A 202 -1.58 11.06 28.35
C VAL A 202 -1.77 9.86 27.42
N VAL A 203 -2.39 10.09 26.27
CA VAL A 203 -2.55 9.09 25.24
C VAL A 203 -1.37 9.19 24.29
N THR A 204 -0.49 8.19 24.32
CA THR A 204 0.65 8.10 23.43
C THR A 204 0.28 7.18 22.24
N GLN A 205 0.28 7.73 21.04
CA GLN A 205 0.14 6.94 19.82
C GLN A 205 1.52 6.44 19.40
N THR A 206 1.68 5.13 19.33
CA THR A 206 2.92 4.55 18.82
C THR A 206 2.94 4.66 17.29
N SER A 207 3.94 5.34 16.76
CA SER A 207 4.13 5.40 15.30
C SER A 207 4.59 4.02 14.79
N PHE A 208 4.12 3.65 13.61
CA PHE A 208 4.53 2.42 12.96
C PHE A 208 5.99 2.50 12.51
N ASP A 209 6.76 1.46 12.84
CA ASP A 209 8.13 1.31 12.36
C ASP A 209 8.15 0.39 11.12
N PRO A 210 8.50 0.90 9.93
CA PRO A 210 8.62 0.10 8.71
C PRO A 210 9.61 -1.07 8.83
N THR A 211 10.59 -0.98 9.72
CA THR A 211 11.58 -2.04 9.94
C THR A 211 11.00 -3.27 10.64
N SER A 212 9.83 -3.13 11.27
CA SER A 212 9.11 -4.22 11.92
C SER A 212 8.54 -5.25 10.93
N VAL A 213 8.38 -4.87 9.66
CA VAL A 213 7.92 -5.77 8.61
C VAL A 213 9.05 -6.68 8.20
N MET A 214 8.90 -7.97 8.50
CA MET A 214 9.91 -8.99 8.20
C MET A 214 9.59 -9.81 6.95
N LYS A 215 8.33 -9.84 6.53
CA LYS A 215 7.90 -10.62 5.36
C LYS A 215 6.90 -9.87 4.51
N MET A 216 6.87 -10.23 3.24
CA MET A 216 5.88 -9.75 2.27
C MET A 216 5.28 -10.94 1.52
N ARG A 217 4.03 -10.79 1.11
CA ARG A 217 3.34 -11.74 0.23
C ARG A 217 3.16 -11.13 -1.14
N ILE A 218 3.44 -11.93 -2.16
CA ILE A 218 3.29 -11.54 -3.56
C ILE A 218 2.26 -12.48 -4.16
N LYS A 219 1.29 -11.92 -4.86
CA LYS A 219 0.32 -12.65 -5.67
C LYS A 219 0.72 -12.50 -7.12
N GLU A 220 0.92 -13.63 -7.78
CA GLU A 220 1.36 -13.72 -9.17
C GLU A 220 0.34 -14.52 -9.99
N GLU A 221 0.32 -14.27 -11.27
CA GLU A 221 -0.37 -15.10 -12.24
C GLU A 221 0.64 -15.60 -13.28
N TRP A 222 0.67 -16.91 -13.46
CA TRP A 222 1.54 -17.61 -14.40
C TRP A 222 0.69 -17.99 -15.59
N VAL A 223 0.98 -17.39 -16.74
CA VAL A 223 0.18 -17.54 -17.96
C VAL A 223 1.06 -18.06 -19.08
N PHE A 224 0.66 -19.16 -19.69
CA PHE A 224 1.28 -19.64 -20.92
C PHE A 224 0.58 -18.99 -22.11
N ASP A 225 1.32 -18.21 -22.87
CA ASP A 225 0.85 -17.55 -24.07
C ASP A 225 1.14 -18.42 -25.29
N ARG A 226 0.08 -18.79 -26.01
CA ARG A 226 0.17 -19.59 -27.23
C ARG A 226 0.87 -18.86 -28.35
N GLU A 227 0.66 -17.54 -28.49
CA GLU A 227 1.26 -16.76 -29.56
C GLU A 227 2.77 -16.64 -29.39
N ALA A 228 3.21 -16.27 -28.17
CA ALA A 228 4.63 -16.16 -27.84
C ALA A 228 5.28 -17.52 -27.53
N SER A 229 4.47 -18.58 -27.34
CA SER A 229 4.92 -19.94 -26.95
C SER A 229 5.84 -19.94 -25.73
N ARG A 230 5.51 -19.15 -24.71
CA ARG A 230 6.30 -19.08 -23.47
C ARG A 230 5.42 -18.74 -22.26
N MET A 231 5.96 -19.06 -21.08
CA MET A 231 5.34 -18.72 -19.82
C MET A 231 5.65 -17.26 -19.43
N PHE A 232 4.61 -16.49 -19.15
CA PHE A 232 4.71 -15.18 -18.55
C PHE A 232 4.32 -15.24 -17.08
N VAL A 233 5.08 -14.55 -16.24
CA VAL A 233 4.73 -14.37 -14.84
C VAL A 233 4.42 -12.90 -14.60
N ARG A 234 3.19 -12.60 -14.20
CA ARG A 234 2.74 -11.24 -13.90
C ARG A 234 2.46 -11.12 -12.41
N ILE A 235 3.08 -10.15 -11.77
CA ILE A 235 2.76 -9.80 -10.40
C ILE A 235 1.45 -9.02 -10.41
N LEU A 236 0.46 -9.49 -9.65
CA LEU A 236 -0.85 -8.85 -9.51
C LEU A 236 -0.91 -7.98 -8.27
N GLY A 237 -0.29 -8.40 -7.18
CA GLY A 237 -0.35 -7.65 -5.94
C GLY A 237 0.74 -7.98 -4.96
N ILE A 238 0.97 -7.02 -4.07
CA ILE A 238 1.95 -7.11 -2.98
C ILE A 238 1.25 -6.74 -1.68
N ALA A 239 1.53 -7.51 -0.62
CA ALA A 239 1.02 -7.25 0.72
C ALA A 239 2.14 -7.38 1.76
N PRO A 240 2.42 -6.34 2.55
CA PRO A 240 3.28 -6.48 3.72
C PRO A 240 2.59 -7.33 4.78
N LEU A 241 3.36 -8.20 5.46
CA LEU A 241 2.86 -9.09 6.49
C LEU A 241 3.22 -8.58 7.88
N LYS A 242 2.24 -8.62 8.77
CA LYS A 242 2.44 -8.37 10.19
C LYS A 242 2.54 -9.69 10.93
N THR A 243 3.58 -9.85 11.75
CA THR A 243 3.71 -10.99 12.64
C THR A 243 2.77 -10.81 13.84
N GLN A 244 1.95 -11.80 14.11
CA GLN A 244 1.12 -11.87 15.29
C GLN A 244 1.83 -12.70 16.35
N TYR A 245 1.94 -12.14 17.55
CA TYR A 245 2.50 -12.83 18.71
C TYR A 245 1.38 -13.31 19.62
N ALA A 246 1.55 -14.51 20.17
CA ALA A 246 0.72 -14.99 21.26
C ALA A 246 1.10 -14.29 22.57
N PRO A 247 0.26 -14.32 23.62
CA PRO A 247 0.57 -13.71 24.93
C PRO A 247 1.85 -14.25 25.58
N ASN A 248 2.30 -15.45 25.20
CA ASN A 248 3.55 -16.07 25.64
C ASN A 248 4.79 -15.59 24.84
N GLY A 249 4.63 -14.66 23.88
CA GLY A 249 5.71 -14.15 23.03
C GLY A 249 6.07 -15.02 21.84
N GLU A 250 5.40 -16.15 21.62
CA GLU A 250 5.64 -17.00 20.46
C GLU A 250 4.92 -16.45 19.22
N GLU A 251 5.54 -16.63 18.04
CA GLU A 251 4.93 -16.27 16.76
C GLU A 251 3.73 -17.18 16.48
N ARG A 252 2.52 -16.62 16.48
CA ARG A 252 1.29 -17.34 16.19
C ARG A 252 1.04 -17.50 14.68
N GLY A 253 1.51 -16.53 13.91
CA GLY A 253 1.32 -16.50 12.47
C GLY A 253 1.56 -15.13 11.88
N GLN A 254 1.33 -15.02 10.59
CA GLN A 254 1.51 -13.78 9.86
C GLN A 254 0.26 -13.50 9.03
N THR A 255 -0.21 -12.26 9.12
CA THR A 255 -1.38 -11.79 8.37
C THR A 255 -0.99 -10.61 7.49
N PRO A 256 -1.54 -10.53 6.27
CA PRO A 256 -1.37 -9.34 5.47
C PRO A 256 -1.98 -8.13 6.18
N MET A 257 -1.34 -6.97 6.08
CA MET A 257 -1.86 -5.71 6.61
C MET A 257 -2.87 -5.10 5.65
N PHE A 258 -2.51 -5.05 4.39
CA PHE A 258 -3.33 -4.60 3.26
C PHE A 258 -2.73 -5.12 1.96
N TRP A 259 -3.51 -5.13 0.90
CA TRP A 259 -3.05 -5.44 -0.44
C TRP A 259 -2.89 -4.18 -1.26
N VAL A 260 -1.89 -4.16 -2.13
CA VAL A 260 -1.69 -3.13 -3.14
C VAL A 260 -1.65 -3.79 -4.51
N TYR A 261 -2.39 -3.21 -5.47
CA TYR A 261 -2.36 -3.69 -6.85
C TYR A 261 -1.05 -3.27 -7.51
N TYR A 262 -0.25 -4.26 -7.92
CA TYR A 262 1.12 -4.02 -8.38
C TYR A 262 1.21 -3.20 -9.68
N PRO A 263 0.34 -3.41 -10.71
CA PRO A 263 0.40 -2.60 -11.92
C PRO A 263 0.25 -1.10 -11.68
N ASP A 264 -0.56 -0.68 -10.70
CA ASP A 264 -0.72 0.73 -10.33
C ASP A 264 0.51 1.26 -9.56
N LEU A 265 1.24 0.37 -8.88
CA LEU A 265 2.44 0.71 -8.12
C LEU A 265 3.67 0.89 -9.02
N ARG A 266 3.73 0.25 -10.19
CA ARG A 266 4.89 0.26 -11.10
C ARG A 266 5.41 1.66 -11.45
N PRO A 267 4.55 2.65 -11.81
CA PRO A 267 5.03 4.01 -12.12
C PRO A 267 5.74 4.68 -10.95
N THR A 268 5.34 4.38 -9.71
CA THR A 268 6.02 4.87 -8.51
C THR A 268 7.34 4.15 -8.30
N LEU A 269 7.36 2.81 -8.43
CA LEU A 269 8.58 2.01 -8.24
C LEU A 269 9.67 2.30 -9.28
N ALA A 270 9.29 2.68 -10.50
CA ALA A 270 10.26 3.07 -11.54
C ALA A 270 11.09 4.32 -11.15
N LYS A 271 10.58 5.16 -10.26
CA LYS A 271 11.24 6.40 -9.80
C LYS A 271 12.20 6.20 -8.63
N TYR A 272 12.23 5.02 -8.01
CA TYR A 272 13.10 4.72 -6.88
C TYR A 272 14.16 3.70 -7.28
N GLU A 273 15.39 3.97 -6.91
CA GLU A 273 16.52 3.06 -7.15
C GLU A 273 16.68 2.08 -5.99
N VAL A 274 17.07 0.86 -6.31
CA VAL A 274 17.42 -0.16 -5.33
C VAL A 274 18.84 0.09 -4.83
N TYR A 275 19.06 -0.05 -3.54
CA TYR A 275 20.40 0.02 -2.97
C TYR A 275 21.33 -1.04 -3.59
N ASN A 276 22.43 -0.58 -4.14
CA ASN A 276 23.50 -1.42 -4.66
C ASN A 276 24.74 -1.31 -3.76
N SER A 277 24.97 -2.33 -2.95
CA SER A 277 26.10 -2.37 -2.00
C SER A 277 27.48 -2.31 -2.67
N LYS A 278 27.58 -2.73 -3.92
CA LYS A 278 28.85 -2.76 -4.66
C LYS A 278 29.17 -1.47 -5.39
N ASN A 279 28.21 -0.57 -5.50
CA ASN A 279 28.33 0.71 -6.22
C ASN A 279 29.08 0.61 -7.57
N MET A 280 28.91 -0.54 -8.25
CA MET A 280 29.54 -0.76 -9.55
C MET A 280 28.71 -0.12 -10.65
N GLY A 281 29.21 0.93 -11.14
CA GLY A 281 28.95 1.86 -12.23
C GLY A 281 27.73 1.73 -13.14
N ASN A 282 27.30 0.55 -13.52
CA ASN A 282 26.18 0.35 -14.45
C ASN A 282 24.94 -0.31 -13.80
N GLY A 283 24.95 -0.48 -12.49
CA GLY A 283 23.92 -1.26 -11.80
C GLY A 283 22.85 -0.42 -11.09
N ARG A 284 22.43 0.71 -11.68
CA ARG A 284 21.31 1.48 -11.14
C ARG A 284 20.01 0.83 -11.58
N MET A 285 19.58 -0.15 -10.80
CA MET A 285 18.33 -0.86 -10.99
C MET A 285 17.21 -0.15 -10.23
N THR A 286 16.04 -0.05 -10.84
CA THR A 286 14.84 0.44 -10.16
C THR A 286 14.15 -0.69 -9.38
N TRP A 287 13.28 -0.33 -8.45
CA TRP A 287 12.46 -1.33 -7.76
C TRP A 287 11.55 -2.09 -8.72
N GLU A 288 11.06 -1.44 -9.76
CA GLU A 288 10.26 -2.07 -10.79
C GLU A 288 11.08 -3.12 -11.56
N GLU A 289 12.28 -2.78 -12.02
CA GLU A 289 13.18 -3.71 -12.71
C GLU A 289 13.59 -4.90 -11.82
N LEU A 290 13.76 -4.69 -10.51
CA LEU A 290 14.07 -5.75 -9.56
C LEU A 290 12.93 -6.78 -9.49
N PHE A 291 11.68 -6.33 -9.41
CA PHE A 291 10.53 -7.21 -9.38
C PHE A 291 10.32 -7.94 -10.71
N GLU A 292 10.44 -7.25 -11.84
CA GLU A 292 10.27 -7.84 -13.18
C GLU A 292 11.38 -8.84 -13.52
N SER A 293 12.62 -8.56 -13.14
CA SER A 293 13.75 -9.50 -13.29
C SER A 293 13.78 -10.60 -12.22
N ARG A 294 12.84 -10.56 -11.26
CA ARG A 294 12.69 -11.54 -10.17
C ARG A 294 13.94 -11.72 -9.33
N MET A 295 14.69 -10.65 -9.09
CA MET A 295 15.93 -10.68 -8.30
C MET A 295 15.64 -10.67 -6.79
N PHE A 296 14.77 -11.56 -6.34
CA PHE A 296 14.43 -11.76 -4.93
C PHE A 296 14.23 -13.24 -4.61
N SER A 297 14.47 -13.62 -3.36
CA SER A 297 14.21 -14.95 -2.85
C SER A 297 12.79 -15.04 -2.28
N SER A 298 12.05 -16.08 -2.64
CA SER A 298 10.69 -16.31 -2.16
C SER A 298 10.28 -17.77 -2.31
N TYR A 299 9.30 -18.21 -1.52
CA TYR A 299 8.75 -19.57 -1.57
C TYR A 299 7.23 -19.53 -1.76
N ILE A 300 6.68 -20.59 -2.39
CA ILE A 300 5.25 -20.68 -2.68
C ILE A 300 4.52 -21.13 -1.41
N VAL A 301 3.45 -20.41 -1.05
CA VAL A 301 2.60 -20.72 0.11
C VAL A 301 1.21 -21.19 -0.27
N LYS A 302 0.78 -20.87 -1.50
CA LYS A 302 -0.53 -21.22 -2.02
C LYS A 302 -0.50 -21.18 -3.54
N SER A 303 -1.23 -22.08 -4.18
CA SER A 303 -1.48 -22.09 -5.63
C SER A 303 -2.94 -22.43 -5.89
N THR A 304 -3.45 -22.07 -7.08
CA THR A 304 -4.73 -22.57 -7.59
C THR A 304 -4.59 -23.95 -8.22
N LEU A 305 -3.38 -24.36 -8.59
CA LEU A 305 -3.11 -25.66 -9.20
C LEU A 305 -3.47 -26.80 -8.23
N ASP A 306 -4.40 -27.67 -8.62
CA ASP A 306 -4.89 -28.80 -7.84
C ASP A 306 -5.42 -28.46 -6.43
N ASN A 307 -5.87 -27.22 -6.24
CA ASN A 307 -6.30 -26.71 -4.94
C ASN A 307 -7.77 -26.21 -4.95
N PRO A 308 -8.75 -27.08 -5.09
CA PRO A 308 -10.17 -26.67 -5.16
C PRO A 308 -10.67 -26.03 -3.87
N SER A 309 -10.03 -26.32 -2.74
CA SER A 309 -10.38 -25.76 -1.43
C SER A 309 -9.74 -24.39 -1.18
N ASN A 310 -8.92 -23.90 -2.07
CA ASN A 310 -8.22 -22.61 -1.98
C ASN A 310 -7.44 -22.41 -0.65
N ARG A 311 -6.85 -23.50 -0.14
CA ARG A 311 -6.12 -23.54 1.14
C ARG A 311 -4.65 -23.22 0.95
N GLN A 312 -4.03 -22.68 1.99
CA GLN A 312 -2.58 -22.57 2.04
C GLN A 312 -1.95 -23.95 2.24
N ILE A 313 -0.75 -24.18 1.68
CA ILE A 313 0.00 -25.44 1.80
C ILE A 313 0.18 -25.85 3.27
N ARG A 314 0.49 -24.88 4.16
CA ARG A 314 0.66 -25.14 5.61
C ARG A 314 -0.63 -25.52 6.35
N GLN A 315 -1.80 -25.29 5.77
CA GLN A 315 -3.06 -25.77 6.36
C GLN A 315 -3.25 -27.28 6.12
N SER A 316 -2.70 -27.79 5.00
CA SER A 316 -2.73 -29.21 4.66
C SER A 316 -1.51 -29.94 5.24
N ILE A 317 -0.33 -29.35 5.12
CA ILE A 317 0.94 -29.91 5.55
C ILE A 317 1.47 -29.08 6.71
N LYS A 318 1.43 -29.63 7.92
CA LYS A 318 1.84 -28.90 9.13
C LYS A 318 3.36 -28.77 9.28
N ASP A 319 4.09 -29.75 8.77
CA ASP A 319 5.56 -29.74 8.80
C ASP A 319 6.10 -28.62 7.88
N PRO A 320 6.92 -27.69 8.42
CA PRO A 320 7.47 -26.57 7.64
C PRO A 320 8.34 -27.01 6.46
N ILE A 321 9.13 -28.09 6.62
CA ILE A 321 10.05 -28.58 5.59
C ILE A 321 9.25 -29.21 4.46
N LEU A 322 8.28 -30.07 4.79
CA LEU A 322 7.42 -30.69 3.79
C LEU A 322 6.55 -29.65 3.06
N ALA A 323 6.13 -28.60 3.74
CA ALA A 323 5.39 -27.51 3.12
C ALA A 323 6.23 -26.71 2.11
N LEU A 324 7.53 -26.52 2.40
CA LEU A 324 8.46 -25.89 1.44
C LEU A 324 8.70 -26.81 0.23
N LEU A 325 8.90 -28.11 0.45
CA LEU A 325 9.06 -29.08 -0.63
C LEU A 325 7.81 -29.13 -1.51
N GLU A 326 6.61 -29.08 -0.93
CA GLU A 326 5.39 -29.03 -1.75
C GLU A 326 5.30 -27.72 -2.55
N GLY A 327 5.76 -26.59 -2.01
CA GLY A 327 5.89 -25.35 -2.78
C GLY A 327 6.81 -25.49 -3.99
N GLU A 328 7.95 -26.16 -3.86
CA GLU A 328 8.84 -26.47 -4.99
C GLU A 328 8.19 -27.48 -5.96
N ASN A 329 7.48 -28.51 -5.47
CA ASN A 329 6.72 -29.43 -6.32
C ASN A 329 5.68 -28.71 -7.18
N VAL A 330 4.99 -27.69 -6.65
CA VAL A 330 4.03 -26.87 -7.41
C VAL A 330 4.76 -26.14 -8.54
N LYS A 331 5.91 -25.54 -8.25
CA LYS A 331 6.74 -24.87 -9.25
C LYS A 331 7.19 -25.83 -10.35
N ASP A 332 7.67 -27.01 -9.96
CA ASP A 332 8.14 -28.02 -10.90
C ASP A 332 6.99 -28.56 -11.77
N ARG A 333 5.78 -28.72 -11.21
CA ARG A 333 4.60 -29.11 -11.99
C ARG A 333 4.23 -28.06 -13.05
N ILE A 334 4.27 -26.76 -12.71
CA ILE A 334 4.01 -25.68 -13.66
C ILE A 334 5.09 -25.66 -14.75
N PHE A 335 6.37 -25.84 -14.36
CA PHE A 335 7.47 -25.92 -15.29
C PHE A 335 7.37 -27.14 -16.23
N ASN A 336 7.05 -28.30 -15.69
CA ASN A 336 6.85 -29.50 -16.50
C ASN A 336 5.69 -29.35 -17.48
N TYR A 337 4.59 -28.69 -17.06
CA TYR A 337 3.48 -28.38 -17.95
C TYR A 337 3.93 -27.52 -19.14
N GLU A 338 4.76 -26.51 -18.91
CA GLU A 338 5.35 -25.70 -19.99
C GLU A 338 6.20 -26.57 -20.92
N GLN A 339 7.04 -27.47 -20.37
CA GLN A 339 7.87 -28.38 -21.16
C GLN A 339 7.05 -29.37 -21.98
N ASP A 340 5.97 -29.90 -21.40
CA ASP A 340 5.08 -30.85 -22.10
C ASP A 340 4.37 -30.20 -23.31
N LEU A 341 4.12 -28.90 -23.25
CA LEU A 341 3.56 -28.15 -24.39
C LEU A 341 4.55 -27.99 -25.56
N TRP A 342 5.85 -28.13 -25.31
CA TRP A 342 6.89 -28.08 -26.33
C TRP A 342 7.20 -29.45 -26.94
N SER A 343 6.80 -30.54 -26.31
CA SER A 343 7.13 -31.89 -26.76
C SER A 343 6.15 -32.40 -27.82
N TYR A 344 6.20 -31.80 -29.01
CA TYR A 344 5.53 -32.26 -30.21
C TYR A 344 6.58 -32.65 -31.27
#